data_9f817e41ada1aa19a607fe4058e949ed
#
_entry.id   9f817e41ada1aa19a607fe4058e949ed
#
_cell.length_a   1.000
_cell.length_b   1.000
_cell.length_c   1.000
_cell.angle_alpha   90.00
_cell.angle_beta   90.00
_cell.angle_gamma   90.00
#
_symmetry.space_group_name_H-M   'P 1'
#
loop_
_entity.id
_entity.type
_entity.pdbx_description
1 polymer ?
#
loop_
_entity_poly.entity_id
_entity_poly.type
_entity_poly.pdbx_seq_one_letter_code
_entity_poly.pdbx_strand_id
1 'polypeptide(L)'
;MKLRFSKEGLIPAIVQEWGSGEVLMLAYQNQEALKRTLETGSTWFFSRSRQELWHKGATSGHYQQVRAIYYDCDADALLIQVVQNGCACHEGFHTCFHYRVDEEKGVTIEEDSPEHGQARHLGDTLGYLKELIGQRQKELPEGSYTTYLFQQGLDKILKKVGEEAAEVIIAAKNQDQEELI
;
A
#
# COMPACT_ATOMS: atom_id res chain seq x y z
N MET A 1 -19.57 18.93 2.46
CA MET A 1 -18.56 19.70 3.19
C MET A 1 -17.55 20.22 2.17
N LYS A 2 -17.02 21.43 2.29
CA LYS A 2 -16.10 22.02 1.32
C LYS A 2 -14.68 21.91 1.86
N LEU A 3 -13.72 21.41 1.07
CA LEU A 3 -12.31 21.34 1.46
C LEU A 3 -11.76 22.72 1.84
N ARG A 4 -10.96 22.74 2.90
CA ARG A 4 -10.33 23.93 3.45
C ARG A 4 -8.85 23.94 3.11
N PHE A 5 -8.48 24.81 2.20
CA PHE A 5 -7.08 25.06 1.86
C PHE A 5 -6.50 26.10 2.81
N SER A 6 -5.19 26.04 3.05
CA SER A 6 -4.46 27.06 3.81
C SER A 6 -4.56 28.45 3.16
N LYS A 7 -4.02 29.48 3.82
CA LYS A 7 -3.95 30.83 3.25
C LYS A 7 -3.15 30.89 1.95
N GLU A 8 -2.19 29.99 1.79
CA GLU A 8 -1.38 29.82 0.59
C GLU A 8 -2.08 28.98 -0.50
N GLY A 9 -3.33 28.59 -0.27
CA GLY A 9 -4.11 27.78 -1.21
C GLY A 9 -3.67 26.32 -1.29
N LEU A 10 -3.03 25.79 -0.24
CA LEU A 10 -2.51 24.44 -0.18
C LEU A 10 -3.26 23.58 0.85
N ILE A 11 -3.37 22.28 0.57
CA ILE A 11 -3.85 21.27 1.48
C ILE A 11 -2.82 20.13 1.57
N PRO A 12 -2.44 19.68 2.79
CA PRO A 12 -1.57 18.53 2.94
C PRO A 12 -2.26 17.27 2.43
N ALA A 13 -1.49 16.40 1.78
CA ALA A 13 -1.94 15.13 1.25
C ALA A 13 -1.01 14.01 1.72
N ILE A 14 -1.52 13.15 2.58
CA ILE A 14 -0.87 11.91 2.98
C ILE A 14 -1.14 10.90 1.87
N VAL A 15 -0.08 10.25 1.37
CA VAL A 15 -0.19 9.19 0.38
C VAL A 15 0.06 7.86 1.08
N GLN A 16 -0.88 6.94 0.90
CA GLN A 16 -0.89 5.63 1.55
C GLN A 16 -1.00 4.53 0.51
N GLU A 17 -0.24 3.46 0.67
CA GLU A 17 -0.37 2.26 -0.15
C GLU A 17 -1.71 1.59 0.10
N TRP A 18 -2.43 1.26 -0.98
CA TRP A 18 -3.76 0.66 -0.92
C TRP A 18 -3.76 -0.73 -0.26
N GLY A 19 -2.75 -1.56 -0.58
CA GLY A 19 -2.68 -2.95 -0.12
C GLY A 19 -2.26 -3.09 1.34
N SER A 20 -1.16 -2.43 1.72
CA SER A 20 -0.55 -2.54 3.04
C SER A 20 -1.09 -1.55 4.06
N GLY A 21 -1.60 -0.41 3.61
CA GLY A 21 -1.92 0.73 4.47
C GLY A 21 -0.67 1.51 4.92
N GLU A 22 0.49 1.22 4.37
CA GLU A 22 1.73 1.93 4.69
C GLU A 22 1.67 3.38 4.19
N VAL A 23 2.16 4.31 4.99
CA VAL A 23 2.28 5.72 4.59
C VAL A 23 3.53 5.89 3.73
N LEU A 24 3.33 6.24 2.46
CA LEU A 24 4.41 6.35 1.48
C LEU A 24 5.09 7.71 1.50
N MET A 25 4.33 8.79 1.59
CA MET A 25 4.84 10.15 1.57
C MET A 25 3.79 11.16 2.02
N LEU A 26 4.24 12.37 2.33
CA LEU A 26 3.40 13.55 2.49
C LEU A 26 3.82 14.61 1.47
N ALA A 27 2.84 15.17 0.77
CA ALA A 27 3.06 16.30 -0.15
C ALA A 27 1.90 17.29 -0.02
N TYR A 28 1.90 18.34 -0.85
CA TYR A 28 0.84 19.34 -0.85
C TYR A 28 0.13 19.39 -2.19
N GLN A 29 -1.17 19.64 -2.15
CA GLN A 29 -1.95 19.92 -3.34
C GLN A 29 -2.55 21.33 -3.26
N ASN A 30 -2.58 22.03 -4.39
CA ASN A 30 -3.48 23.15 -4.61
C ASN A 30 -4.74 22.65 -5.36
N GLN A 31 -5.69 23.53 -5.63
CA GLN A 31 -6.92 23.17 -6.32
C GLN A 31 -6.68 22.52 -7.70
N GLU A 32 -5.68 23.01 -8.44
CA GLU A 32 -5.33 22.47 -9.76
C GLU A 32 -4.68 21.09 -9.67
N ALA A 33 -3.80 20.85 -8.69
CA ALA A 33 -3.20 19.54 -8.44
C ALA A 33 -4.26 18.50 -8.10
N LEU A 34 -5.19 18.84 -7.20
CA LEU A 34 -6.30 17.96 -6.84
C LEU A 34 -7.19 17.65 -8.05
N LYS A 35 -7.54 18.67 -8.83
CA LYS A 35 -8.32 18.50 -10.05
C LYS A 35 -7.64 17.52 -11.01
N ARG A 36 -6.35 17.70 -11.31
CA ARG A 36 -5.58 16.79 -12.17
C ARG A 36 -5.50 15.39 -11.61
N THR A 37 -5.34 15.25 -10.29
CA THR A 37 -5.34 13.94 -9.63
C THR A 37 -6.67 13.22 -9.87
N LEU A 38 -7.80 13.89 -9.73
CA LEU A 38 -9.13 13.33 -9.98
C LEU A 38 -9.38 12.99 -11.45
N GLU A 39 -8.93 13.85 -12.37
CA GLU A 39 -9.13 13.67 -13.82
C GLU A 39 -8.25 12.55 -14.39
N THR A 40 -7.01 12.42 -13.92
CA THR A 40 -6.04 11.48 -14.49
C THR A 40 -5.98 10.15 -13.75
N GLY A 41 -6.52 10.06 -12.53
CA GLY A 41 -6.37 8.90 -11.66
C GLY A 41 -4.93 8.65 -11.19
N SER A 42 -4.04 9.64 -11.33
CA SER A 42 -2.64 9.59 -10.93
C SER A 42 -2.31 10.81 -10.08
N THR A 43 -1.37 10.68 -9.12
CA THR A 43 -1.11 11.74 -8.14
C THR A 43 -0.37 12.94 -8.74
N TRP A 44 -0.97 14.11 -8.59
CA TRP A 44 -0.39 15.41 -8.89
C TRP A 44 -0.25 16.22 -7.61
N PHE A 45 0.83 16.93 -7.46
CA PHE A 45 1.12 17.74 -6.28
C PHE A 45 1.57 19.15 -6.67
N PHE A 46 1.66 20.01 -5.66
CA PHE A 46 2.23 21.35 -5.80
C PHE A 46 3.52 21.46 -4.97
N SER A 47 4.61 21.77 -5.63
CA SER A 47 5.90 21.96 -4.99
C SER A 47 5.97 23.36 -4.37
N ARG A 48 6.10 23.43 -3.03
CA ARG A 48 6.22 24.69 -2.29
C ARG A 48 7.52 25.43 -2.61
N SER A 49 8.62 24.70 -2.82
CA SER A 49 9.92 25.30 -3.12
C SER A 49 10.05 25.78 -4.55
N ARG A 50 9.48 25.04 -5.53
CA ARG A 50 9.54 25.36 -6.96
C ARG A 50 8.36 26.19 -7.44
N GLN A 51 7.30 26.29 -6.61
CA GLN A 51 6.04 26.98 -6.96
C GLN A 51 5.41 26.47 -8.27
N GLU A 52 5.46 25.17 -8.48
CA GLU A 52 4.94 24.52 -9.70
C GLU A 52 4.21 23.21 -9.40
N LEU A 53 3.36 22.81 -10.32
CA LEU A 53 2.74 21.49 -10.31
C LEU A 53 3.75 20.42 -10.69
N TRP A 54 3.67 19.26 -10.08
CA TRP A 54 4.45 18.11 -10.50
C TRP A 54 3.62 16.82 -10.44
N HIS A 55 3.81 15.99 -11.45
CA HIS A 55 3.20 14.67 -11.56
C HIS A 55 4.14 13.64 -10.94
N LYS A 56 3.70 12.92 -9.94
CA LYS A 56 4.52 11.88 -9.31
C LYS A 56 4.85 10.81 -10.35
N GLY A 57 6.13 10.52 -10.51
CA GLY A 57 6.62 9.55 -11.48
C GLY A 57 6.98 10.11 -12.85
N ALA A 58 6.69 11.35 -13.19
CA ALA A 58 6.98 11.91 -14.53
C ALA A 58 8.45 11.82 -14.92
N THR A 59 9.38 11.90 -13.97
CA THR A 59 10.83 11.80 -14.22
C THR A 59 11.37 10.40 -13.94
N SER A 60 10.91 9.76 -12.84
CA SER A 60 11.44 8.48 -12.37
C SER A 60 10.75 7.24 -12.96
N GLY A 61 9.57 7.39 -13.55
CA GLY A 61 8.71 6.26 -13.93
C GLY A 61 7.91 5.64 -12.77
N HIS A 62 8.16 6.10 -11.53
CA HIS A 62 7.52 5.57 -10.33
C HIS A 62 6.18 6.30 -10.07
N TYR A 63 5.16 5.89 -10.80
CA TYR A 63 3.81 6.49 -10.72
C TYR A 63 3.01 5.94 -9.55
N GLN A 64 1.99 6.71 -9.16
CA GLN A 64 1.01 6.34 -8.14
C GLN A 64 -0.39 6.36 -8.75
N GLN A 65 -1.02 5.20 -8.86
CA GLN A 65 -2.39 5.06 -9.34
C GLN A 65 -3.37 5.23 -8.19
N VAL A 66 -4.22 6.24 -8.25
CA VAL A 66 -5.20 6.54 -7.21
C VAL A 66 -6.30 5.48 -7.17
N ARG A 67 -6.63 5.00 -5.96
CA ARG A 67 -7.74 4.10 -5.66
C ARG A 67 -8.87 4.80 -4.94
N ALA A 68 -8.52 5.65 -3.96
CA ALA A 68 -9.49 6.42 -3.19
C ALA A 68 -8.86 7.72 -2.69
N ILE A 69 -9.68 8.73 -2.48
CA ILE A 69 -9.29 9.99 -1.85
C ILE A 69 -10.30 10.28 -0.74
N TYR A 70 -9.78 10.49 0.46
CA TYR A 70 -10.55 10.88 1.63
C TYR A 70 -10.06 12.24 2.12
N TYR A 71 -10.88 12.89 2.91
CA TYR A 71 -10.49 14.07 3.68
C TYR A 71 -10.84 13.85 5.16
N ASP A 72 -10.14 14.51 6.03
CA ASP A 72 -10.32 14.39 7.48
C ASP A 72 -11.59 15.09 8.00
N CYS A 73 -11.83 15.02 9.31
CA CYS A 73 -13.08 15.45 9.93
C CYS A 73 -13.36 16.97 9.80
N ASP A 74 -12.32 17.79 9.66
CA ASP A 74 -12.44 19.24 9.49
C ASP A 74 -12.05 19.73 8.08
N ALA A 75 -11.82 18.79 7.17
CA ALA A 75 -11.63 18.97 5.73
C ALA A 75 -10.41 19.82 5.36
N ASP A 76 -9.33 19.72 6.14
CA ASP A 76 -8.09 20.44 5.91
C ASP A 76 -6.85 19.56 5.63
N ALA A 77 -7.05 18.22 5.54
CA ALA A 77 -6.05 17.27 5.09
C ALA A 77 -6.68 16.21 4.17
N LEU A 78 -5.87 15.67 3.25
CA LEU A 78 -6.27 14.59 2.35
C LEU A 78 -5.51 13.30 2.69
N LEU A 79 -6.20 12.17 2.58
CA LEU A 79 -5.60 10.84 2.50
C LEU A 79 -5.85 10.30 1.09
N ILE A 80 -4.77 10.08 0.34
CA ILE A 80 -4.82 9.54 -1.02
C ILE A 80 -4.30 8.11 -0.98
N GLN A 81 -5.18 7.15 -1.19
CA GLN A 81 -4.80 5.75 -1.30
C GLN A 81 -4.44 5.41 -2.74
N VAL A 82 -3.26 4.81 -2.93
CA VAL A 82 -2.68 4.55 -4.25
C VAL A 82 -2.14 3.13 -4.37
N VAL A 83 -2.04 2.64 -5.59
CA VAL A 83 -1.14 1.55 -5.94
C VAL A 83 0.16 2.18 -6.42
N GLN A 84 1.24 1.95 -5.66
CA GLN A 84 2.57 2.48 -5.95
C GLN A 84 3.27 1.59 -6.98
N ASN A 85 3.83 2.18 -8.02
CA ASN A 85 4.75 1.51 -8.94
C ASN A 85 6.18 1.99 -8.67
N GLY A 86 7.05 1.06 -8.24
CA GLY A 86 8.43 1.39 -7.83
C GLY A 86 8.50 2.10 -6.47
N CYS A 87 9.44 3.03 -6.32
CA CYS A 87 9.73 3.72 -5.07
C CYS A 87 8.99 5.05 -4.93
N ALA A 88 8.47 5.35 -3.73
CA ALA A 88 7.91 6.67 -3.46
C ALA A 88 9.02 7.70 -3.25
N CYS A 89 10.10 7.32 -2.56
CA CYS A 89 11.22 8.20 -2.22
C CYS A 89 12.17 8.42 -3.40
N HIS A 90 12.73 9.62 -3.50
CA HIS A 90 13.75 9.95 -4.51
C HIS A 90 15.12 9.32 -4.20
N GLU A 91 15.32 8.85 -2.97
CA GLU A 91 16.52 8.11 -2.54
C GLU A 91 16.43 6.60 -2.85
N GLY A 92 15.33 6.14 -3.48
CA GLY A 92 15.15 4.75 -3.88
C GLY A 92 14.40 3.87 -2.86
N PHE A 93 13.96 4.42 -1.74
CA PHE A 93 13.19 3.68 -0.74
C PHE A 93 11.70 3.60 -1.11
N HIS A 94 11.05 2.53 -0.68
CA HIS A 94 9.62 2.33 -0.90
C HIS A 94 8.79 3.49 -0.33
N THR A 95 9.10 3.90 0.89
CA THR A 95 8.48 5.03 1.60
C THR A 95 9.47 6.17 1.82
N CYS A 96 8.98 7.41 1.94
CA CYS A 96 9.77 8.55 2.39
C CYS A 96 10.04 8.53 3.90
N PHE A 97 9.34 7.70 4.67
CA PHE A 97 9.43 7.63 6.13
C PHE A 97 10.34 6.48 6.57
N HIS A 98 11.56 6.43 6.05
CA HIS A 98 12.56 5.41 6.36
C HIS A 98 13.60 5.84 7.41
N TYR A 99 13.47 7.04 7.97
CA TYR A 99 14.28 7.52 9.08
C TYR A 99 13.51 7.48 10.38
N ARG A 100 14.10 6.93 11.44
CA ARG A 100 13.52 6.92 12.77
C ARG A 100 14.12 8.03 13.62
N VAL A 101 13.28 8.72 14.39
CA VAL A 101 13.71 9.64 15.44
C VAL A 101 13.85 8.85 16.73
N ASP A 102 15.05 8.80 17.30
CA ASP A 102 15.36 8.17 18.58
C ASP A 102 15.56 9.27 19.63
N GLU A 103 14.89 9.14 20.79
CA GLU A 103 14.92 10.16 21.85
C GLU A 103 16.34 10.29 22.47
N GLU A 104 17.14 9.21 22.51
CA GLU A 104 18.48 9.24 23.12
C GLU A 104 19.60 9.62 22.15
N LYS A 105 19.46 9.31 20.86
CA LYS A 105 20.53 9.44 19.84
C LYS A 105 20.24 10.50 18.78
N GLY A 106 19.08 11.16 18.81
CA GLY A 106 18.63 12.03 17.75
C GLY A 106 18.08 11.25 16.54
N VAL A 107 18.40 11.68 15.31
CA VAL A 107 17.96 11.00 14.10
C VAL A 107 18.80 9.75 13.88
N THR A 108 18.19 8.58 13.95
CA THR A 108 18.80 7.31 13.52
C THR A 108 18.25 6.92 12.15
N ILE A 109 19.16 6.49 11.28
CA ILE A 109 18.80 5.88 9.99
C ILE A 109 18.45 4.43 10.32
N GLU A 110 17.17 4.04 10.23
CA GLU A 110 16.84 2.65 9.94
C GLU A 110 16.94 2.54 8.42
N GLU A 111 18.04 1.97 7.96
CA GLU A 111 18.13 1.52 6.57
C GLU A 111 17.13 0.37 6.39
N ASP A 112 15.91 0.71 5.95
CA ASP A 112 15.20 -0.22 5.10
C ASP A 112 16.06 -0.32 3.84
N SER A 113 16.89 -1.38 3.76
CA SER A 113 17.69 -1.57 2.58
C SER A 113 16.76 -1.66 1.37
N PRO A 114 17.19 -1.21 0.18
CA PRO A 114 16.39 -1.34 -1.06
C PRO A 114 15.91 -2.78 -1.32
N GLU A 115 16.57 -3.75 -0.73
CA GLU A 115 16.19 -5.16 -0.74
C GLU A 115 14.99 -5.48 0.15
N HIS A 116 14.70 -4.68 1.20
CA HIS A 116 13.51 -4.82 2.04
C HIS A 116 12.25 -4.17 1.44
N GLY A 117 12.36 -3.36 0.41
CA GLY A 117 11.22 -2.95 -0.40
C GLY A 117 10.51 -4.12 -1.11
N GLN A 118 11.03 -5.34 -0.96
CA GLN A 118 10.39 -6.60 -1.37
C GLN A 118 9.92 -7.47 -0.19
N ALA A 119 10.21 -7.12 1.05
CA ALA A 119 9.53 -7.73 2.19
C ALA A 119 8.07 -7.28 2.12
N ARG A 120 7.24 -8.10 1.45
CA ARG A 120 5.81 -7.90 1.40
C ARG A 120 5.32 -7.86 2.84
N HIS A 121 4.90 -6.68 3.32
CA HIS A 121 4.21 -6.60 4.58
C HIS A 121 3.10 -7.66 4.59
N LEU A 122 2.80 -8.26 5.73
CA LEU A 122 1.75 -9.28 5.83
C LEU A 122 0.45 -8.81 5.14
N GLY A 123 0.12 -7.51 5.27
CA GLY A 123 -1.01 -6.87 4.59
C GLY A 123 -0.93 -6.95 3.07
N ASP A 124 0.23 -6.72 2.47
CA ASP A 124 0.44 -6.82 1.02
C ASP A 124 0.30 -8.26 0.54
N THR A 125 0.88 -9.20 1.30
CA THR A 125 0.76 -10.62 1.00
C THR A 125 -0.69 -11.08 1.07
N LEU A 126 -1.43 -10.70 2.11
CA LEU A 126 -2.85 -11.03 2.25
C LEU A 126 -3.71 -10.36 1.16
N GLY A 127 -3.42 -9.10 0.81
CA GLY A 127 -4.07 -8.38 -0.29
C GLY A 127 -3.84 -9.08 -1.62
N TYR A 128 -2.60 -9.40 -1.94
CA TYR A 128 -2.22 -10.14 -3.14
C TYR A 128 -2.90 -11.52 -3.20
N LEU A 129 -2.88 -12.29 -2.11
CA LEU A 129 -3.53 -13.60 -2.05
C LEU A 129 -5.04 -13.49 -2.27
N LYS A 130 -5.69 -12.50 -1.67
CA LYS A 130 -7.13 -12.25 -1.89
C LYS A 130 -7.44 -11.96 -3.35
N GLU A 131 -6.66 -11.10 -4.01
CA GLU A 131 -6.83 -10.78 -5.43
C GLU A 131 -6.57 -12.01 -6.31
N LEU A 132 -5.47 -12.73 -6.07
CA LEU A 132 -5.11 -13.94 -6.80
C LEU A 132 -6.17 -15.04 -6.68
N ILE A 133 -6.68 -15.27 -5.46
CA ILE A 133 -7.75 -16.26 -5.21
C ILE A 133 -9.03 -15.83 -5.95
N GLY A 134 -9.39 -14.54 -5.86
CA GLY A 134 -10.56 -13.99 -6.56
C GLY A 134 -10.44 -14.08 -8.09
N GLN A 135 -9.26 -13.90 -8.65
CA GLN A 135 -8.99 -14.08 -10.07
C GLN A 135 -9.14 -15.58 -10.45
N ARG A 136 -8.49 -16.48 -9.71
CA ARG A 136 -8.58 -17.93 -9.97
C ARG A 136 -10.00 -18.48 -9.83
N GLN A 137 -10.82 -17.90 -8.95
CA GLN A 137 -12.24 -18.25 -8.84
C GLN A 137 -13.03 -17.89 -10.11
N LYS A 138 -12.67 -16.81 -10.79
CA LYS A 138 -13.32 -16.37 -12.04
C LYS A 138 -12.80 -17.12 -13.26
N GLU A 139 -11.49 -17.29 -13.35
CA GLU A 139 -10.82 -17.83 -14.54
C GLU A 139 -10.71 -19.36 -14.54
N LEU A 140 -10.73 -19.98 -13.38
CA LEU A 140 -10.63 -21.43 -13.16
C LEU A 140 -9.51 -22.10 -14.00
N PRO A 141 -8.26 -21.62 -13.91
CA PRO A 141 -7.17 -22.11 -14.74
C PRO A 141 -6.94 -23.62 -14.55
N GLU A 142 -6.71 -24.32 -15.65
CA GLU A 142 -6.48 -25.77 -15.66
C GLU A 142 -5.20 -26.12 -14.86
N GLY A 143 -5.25 -27.24 -14.11
CA GLY A 143 -4.12 -27.70 -13.28
C GLY A 143 -3.91 -26.91 -11.97
N SER A 144 -4.70 -25.90 -11.67
CA SER A 144 -4.62 -25.15 -10.42
C SER A 144 -5.35 -25.87 -9.28
N TYR A 145 -4.64 -26.07 -8.15
CA TYR A 145 -5.25 -26.64 -6.94
C TYR A 145 -6.40 -25.77 -6.39
N THR A 146 -6.29 -24.45 -6.49
CA THR A 146 -7.36 -23.52 -6.10
C THR A 146 -8.61 -23.73 -6.96
N THR A 147 -8.44 -23.95 -8.27
CA THR A 147 -9.54 -24.31 -9.18
C THR A 147 -10.23 -25.60 -8.76
N TYR A 148 -9.45 -26.62 -8.43
CA TYR A 148 -10.00 -27.89 -7.89
C TYR A 148 -10.83 -27.65 -6.63
N LEU A 149 -10.36 -26.85 -5.68
CA LEU A 149 -11.11 -26.53 -4.47
C LEU A 149 -12.44 -25.83 -4.77
N PHE A 150 -12.46 -24.86 -5.69
CA PHE A 150 -13.69 -24.18 -6.09
C PHE A 150 -14.68 -25.13 -6.78
N GLN A 151 -14.19 -26.02 -7.62
CA GLN A 151 -15.03 -27.02 -8.32
C GLN A 151 -15.62 -28.05 -7.36
N GLN A 152 -14.89 -28.45 -6.31
CA GLN A 152 -15.37 -29.37 -5.28
C GLN A 152 -16.31 -28.74 -4.25
N GLY A 153 -16.38 -27.40 -4.23
CA GLY A 153 -17.30 -26.63 -3.41
C GLY A 153 -16.89 -26.40 -1.97
N LEU A 154 -17.80 -25.80 -1.21
CA LEU A 154 -17.53 -25.27 0.12
C LEU A 154 -17.06 -26.32 1.13
N ASP A 155 -17.63 -27.49 1.11
CA ASP A 155 -17.27 -28.57 2.07
C ASP A 155 -15.80 -28.98 1.91
N LYS A 156 -15.31 -29.03 0.68
CA LYS A 156 -13.90 -29.34 0.40
C LYS A 156 -12.98 -28.21 0.85
N ILE A 157 -13.39 -26.96 0.66
CA ILE A 157 -12.65 -25.78 1.14
C ILE A 157 -12.57 -25.80 2.65
N LEU A 158 -13.69 -25.98 3.35
CA LEU A 158 -13.73 -26.02 4.81
C LEU A 158 -12.93 -27.17 5.39
N LYS A 159 -12.97 -28.36 4.74
CA LYS A 159 -12.12 -29.48 5.12
C LYS A 159 -10.64 -29.09 5.06
N LYS A 160 -10.20 -28.45 3.97
CA LYS A 160 -8.80 -28.03 3.83
C LYS A 160 -8.39 -26.97 4.87
N VAL A 161 -9.26 -26.01 5.16
CA VAL A 161 -9.03 -25.03 6.25
C VAL A 161 -8.83 -25.73 7.59
N GLY A 162 -9.63 -26.77 7.87
CA GLY A 162 -9.49 -27.56 9.11
C GLY A 162 -8.19 -28.34 9.18
N GLU A 163 -7.73 -28.93 8.04
CA GLU A 163 -6.46 -29.62 7.93
C GLU A 163 -5.28 -28.66 8.23
N GLU A 164 -5.23 -27.51 7.54
CA GLU A 164 -4.16 -26.50 7.70
C GLU A 164 -4.16 -25.93 9.13
N ALA A 165 -5.33 -25.66 9.70
CA ALA A 165 -5.42 -25.18 11.07
C ALA A 165 -4.91 -26.20 12.10
N ALA A 166 -5.16 -27.51 11.85
CA ALA A 166 -4.64 -28.57 12.71
C ALA A 166 -3.12 -28.70 12.60
N GLU A 167 -2.54 -28.56 11.41
CA GLU A 167 -1.08 -28.55 11.20
C GLU A 167 -0.41 -27.41 11.98
N VAL A 168 -0.95 -26.19 11.90
CA VAL A 168 -0.45 -25.03 12.68
C VAL A 168 -0.51 -25.31 14.18
N ILE A 169 -1.61 -25.89 14.70
CA ILE A 169 -1.76 -26.21 16.11
C ILE A 169 -0.73 -27.26 16.56
N ILE A 170 -0.48 -28.26 15.72
CA ILE A 170 0.48 -29.34 16.02
C ILE A 170 1.90 -28.79 16.02
N ALA A 171 2.29 -28.04 14.99
CA ALA A 171 3.59 -27.41 14.91
C ALA A 171 3.87 -26.47 16.10
N ALA A 172 2.90 -25.63 16.45
CA ALA A 172 3.00 -24.75 17.61
C ALA A 172 3.15 -25.53 18.93
N LYS A 173 2.37 -26.61 19.11
CA LYS A 173 2.47 -27.47 20.30
C LYS A 173 3.83 -28.17 20.39
N ASN A 174 4.39 -28.59 19.28
CA ASN A 174 5.68 -29.24 19.20
C ASN A 174 6.86 -28.25 19.25
N GLN A 175 6.59 -26.96 19.25
CA GLN A 175 7.59 -25.86 19.15
C GLN A 175 8.49 -25.98 17.90
N ASP A 176 7.93 -26.53 16.84
CA ASP A 176 8.58 -26.67 15.55
C ASP A 176 8.40 -25.40 14.73
N GLN A 177 9.45 -24.58 14.70
CA GLN A 177 9.44 -23.30 13.98
C GLN A 177 9.51 -23.47 12.46
N GLU A 178 10.13 -24.56 11.96
CA GLU A 178 10.27 -24.81 10.53
C GLU A 178 8.93 -25.27 9.91
N GLU A 179 8.13 -26.03 10.66
CA GLU A 179 6.77 -26.42 10.23
C GLU A 179 5.72 -25.32 10.42
N LEU A 180 6.02 -24.29 11.27
CA LEU A 180 5.09 -23.21 11.56
C LEU A 180 5.14 -22.08 10.51
N ILE A 181 6.22 -21.95 9.74
CA ILE A 181 6.48 -20.91 8.74
C ILE A 181 6.30 -21.47 7.34
#